data_a4af442fa85da65e5026841f7c62c535
#
_entry.id   a4af442fa85da65e5026841f7c62c535
#
_cell.length_a   1.000
_cell.length_b   1.000
_cell.length_c   1.000
_cell.angle_alpha   90.00
_cell.angle_beta   90.00
_cell.angle_gamma   90.00
#
_symmetry.space_group_name_H-M   'P 1'
#
loop_
_entity.id
_entity.type
_entity.pdbx_description
1 polymer ?
#
loop_
_entity_poly.entity_id
_entity_poly.type
_entity_poly.pdbx_seq_one_letter_code
_entity_poly.pdbx_strand_id
1 'polypeptide(L)'
;MTNTLWRYGRVLAVLWMAASCSLFAKAETLLWGGHPEFGIELEEEKSPDGTGLTHSITYIPALVFPNGPINRFDLLLMDEREQETTDGVVAKTNITKVALRVRKNIRFGGDWGMYVRALVGHANTPSERYNYGYTDLALRYEHDFFGFIAGVRVQRSLDGTPGHDRNKFRLGPSFDIGEHHELEFRWVRAWDAHTHAREADATILEYTYKF
;
A
#
# COMPACT_ATOMS: atom_id res chain seq x y z
N MET A 1 -14.65 -30.91 3.11
CA MET A 1 -13.19 -31.16 3.06
C MET A 1 -12.42 -30.41 1.94
N THR A 2 -13.07 -29.64 1.09
CA THR A 2 -12.46 -28.96 -0.08
C THR A 2 -11.82 -27.60 0.21
N ASN A 3 -12.11 -26.96 1.34
CA ASN A 3 -11.62 -25.61 1.64
C ASN A 3 -10.16 -25.54 2.14
N THR A 4 -9.60 -26.63 2.65
CA THR A 4 -8.26 -26.64 3.24
C THR A 4 -7.17 -26.73 2.16
N LEU A 5 -7.37 -27.55 1.14
CA LEU A 5 -6.43 -27.68 0.01
C LEU A 5 -6.31 -26.37 -0.81
N TRP A 6 -7.39 -25.62 -0.89
CA TRP A 6 -7.41 -24.34 -1.61
C TRP A 6 -6.63 -23.23 -0.85
N ARG A 7 -6.60 -23.28 0.48
CA ARG A 7 -5.80 -22.36 1.32
C ARG A 7 -4.30 -22.62 1.19
N TYR A 8 -3.88 -23.88 1.17
CA TYR A 8 -2.46 -24.24 0.99
C TYR A 8 -1.95 -23.96 -0.41
N GLY A 9 -2.77 -24.12 -1.45
CA GLY A 9 -2.42 -23.76 -2.82
C GLY A 9 -2.12 -22.27 -2.99
N ARG A 10 -2.82 -21.40 -2.27
CA ARG A 10 -2.59 -19.95 -2.29
C ARG A 10 -1.29 -19.55 -1.59
N VAL A 11 -0.99 -20.15 -0.43
CA VAL A 11 0.27 -19.90 0.29
C VAL A 11 1.46 -20.35 -0.53
N LEU A 12 1.36 -21.53 -1.19
CA LEU A 12 2.41 -22.03 -2.09
C LEU A 12 2.58 -21.15 -3.33
N ALA A 13 1.49 -20.60 -3.91
CA ALA A 13 1.57 -19.69 -5.04
C ALA A 13 2.25 -18.36 -4.65
N VAL A 14 1.97 -17.83 -3.46
CA VAL A 14 2.61 -16.63 -2.92
C VAL A 14 4.09 -16.87 -2.65
N LEU A 15 4.45 -18.01 -2.06
CA LEU A 15 5.84 -18.40 -1.84
C LEU A 15 6.59 -18.63 -3.16
N TRP A 16 5.93 -19.18 -4.18
CA TRP A 16 6.52 -19.38 -5.51
C TRP A 16 6.70 -18.07 -6.26
N MET A 17 5.74 -17.14 -6.15
CA MET A 17 5.89 -15.77 -6.66
C MET A 17 7.01 -15.02 -5.95
N ALA A 18 7.11 -15.11 -4.62
CA ALA A 18 8.21 -14.51 -3.86
C ALA A 18 9.58 -15.07 -4.27
N ALA A 19 9.68 -16.39 -4.47
CA ALA A 19 10.91 -17.03 -4.96
C ALA A 19 11.25 -16.64 -6.40
N SER A 20 10.24 -16.46 -7.26
CA SER A 20 10.43 -15.98 -8.63
C SER A 20 10.86 -14.52 -8.66
N CYS A 21 10.27 -13.68 -7.80
CA CYS A 21 10.65 -12.28 -7.65
C CYS A 21 12.10 -12.10 -7.22
N SER A 22 12.65 -13.02 -6.41
CA SER A 22 14.06 -12.96 -5.98
C SER A 22 15.06 -13.09 -7.13
N LEU A 23 14.73 -13.83 -8.18
CA LEU A 23 15.55 -13.97 -9.39
C LEU A 23 15.45 -12.73 -10.28
N PHE A 24 14.27 -12.13 -10.39
CA PHE A 24 14.06 -10.87 -11.13
C PHE A 24 14.69 -9.67 -10.41
N ALA A 25 14.63 -9.62 -9.09
CA ALA A 25 15.22 -8.56 -8.29
C ALA A 25 16.74 -8.44 -8.45
N LYS A 26 17.45 -9.55 -8.54
CA LYS A 26 18.90 -9.54 -8.83
C LYS A 26 19.23 -8.93 -10.19
N ALA A 27 18.39 -9.14 -11.20
CA ALA A 27 18.55 -8.54 -12.53
C ALA A 27 18.18 -7.05 -12.54
N GLU A 28 17.17 -6.66 -11.77
CA GLU A 28 16.69 -5.27 -11.67
C GLU A 28 17.62 -4.38 -10.85
N THR A 29 18.22 -4.88 -9.77
CA THR A 29 19.23 -4.14 -8.99
C THR A 29 20.41 -3.69 -9.87
N LEU A 30 20.76 -4.49 -10.86
CA LEU A 30 21.80 -4.17 -11.85
C LEU A 30 21.34 -3.11 -12.87
N LEU A 31 20.04 -3.07 -13.22
CA LEU A 31 19.52 -2.19 -14.27
C LEU A 31 19.08 -0.82 -13.72
N TRP A 32 18.55 -0.75 -12.49
CA TRP A 32 17.86 0.42 -11.97
C TRP A 32 18.54 1.07 -10.76
N GLY A 33 19.59 0.44 -10.21
CA GLY A 33 20.37 1.00 -9.08
C GLY A 33 19.59 1.19 -7.79
N GLY A 34 18.40 0.56 -7.67
CA GLY A 34 17.54 0.60 -6.50
C GLY A 34 17.23 -0.78 -5.96
N HIS A 35 16.71 -0.84 -4.74
CA HIS A 35 16.23 -2.09 -4.14
C HIS A 35 14.72 -2.19 -4.39
N PRO A 36 14.26 -3.16 -5.20
CA PRO A 36 12.84 -3.40 -5.36
C PRO A 36 12.23 -3.91 -4.06
N GLU A 37 10.94 -3.69 -3.90
CA GLU A 37 10.17 -4.15 -2.74
C GLU A 37 9.02 -5.02 -3.22
N PHE A 38 8.62 -5.96 -2.39
CA PHE A 38 7.44 -6.77 -2.55
C PHE A 38 6.58 -6.62 -1.30
N GLY A 39 5.33 -6.24 -1.47
CA GLY A 39 4.39 -6.02 -0.36
C GLY A 39 3.18 -6.93 -0.43
N ILE A 40 2.72 -7.37 0.73
CA ILE A 40 1.42 -8.01 0.92
C ILE A 40 0.69 -7.19 1.96
N GLU A 41 -0.52 -6.75 1.63
CA GLU A 41 -1.37 -5.99 2.54
C GLU A 41 -2.70 -6.70 2.77
N LEU A 42 -3.14 -6.71 4.02
CA LEU A 42 -4.46 -7.15 4.46
C LEU A 42 -5.14 -5.96 5.09
N GLU A 43 -6.28 -5.54 4.56
CA GLU A 43 -7.08 -4.43 5.07
C GLU A 43 -8.47 -4.92 5.47
N GLU A 44 -8.87 -4.68 6.71
CA GLU A 44 -10.25 -4.81 7.17
C GLU A 44 -10.84 -3.42 7.32
N GLU A 45 -11.83 -3.10 6.50
CA GLU A 45 -12.53 -1.82 6.48
C GLU A 45 -13.92 -1.95 7.11
N LYS A 46 -14.32 -0.96 7.91
CA LYS A 46 -15.67 -0.82 8.48
C LYS A 46 -16.25 0.53 8.06
N SER A 47 -17.29 0.47 7.26
CA SER A 47 -18.08 1.63 6.83
C SER A 47 -19.45 1.62 7.49
N PRO A 48 -20.22 2.73 7.43
CA PRO A 48 -21.62 2.75 7.89
C PRO A 48 -22.50 1.71 7.19
N ASP A 49 -22.18 1.34 5.95
CA ASP A 49 -22.99 0.49 5.09
C ASP A 49 -22.55 -0.98 5.11
N GLY A 50 -21.41 -1.30 5.73
CA GLY A 50 -20.93 -2.68 5.76
C GLY A 50 -19.49 -2.86 6.21
N THR A 51 -18.94 -4.02 5.87
CA THR A 51 -17.54 -4.37 6.13
C THR A 51 -16.86 -4.79 4.85
N GLY A 52 -15.62 -4.35 4.65
CA GLY A 52 -14.74 -4.72 3.55
C GLY A 52 -13.54 -5.52 4.05
N LEU A 53 -13.10 -6.47 3.25
CA LEU A 53 -11.83 -7.17 3.43
C LEU A 53 -11.06 -7.11 2.11
N THR A 54 -9.91 -6.47 2.14
CA THR A 54 -9.04 -6.30 0.97
C THR A 54 -7.73 -7.04 1.17
N HIS A 55 -7.31 -7.76 0.15
CA HIS A 55 -5.99 -8.39 0.06
C HIS A 55 -5.28 -7.79 -1.13
N SER A 56 -4.10 -7.23 -0.94
CA SER A 56 -3.30 -6.73 -2.05
C SER A 56 -1.92 -7.37 -2.09
N ILE A 57 -1.39 -7.51 -3.30
CA ILE A 57 -0.02 -7.88 -3.59
C ILE A 57 0.56 -6.76 -4.44
N THR A 58 1.67 -6.20 -3.99
CA THR A 58 2.33 -5.08 -4.66
C THR A 58 3.78 -5.43 -4.97
N TYR A 59 4.19 -5.19 -6.19
CA TYR A 59 5.59 -5.22 -6.61
C TYR A 59 6.04 -3.80 -6.94
N ILE A 60 7.20 -3.39 -6.41
CA ILE A 60 7.68 -2.02 -6.44
C ILE A 60 9.14 -1.98 -6.91
N PRO A 61 9.40 -1.99 -8.23
CA PRO A 61 10.69 -1.56 -8.74
C PRO A 61 10.96 -0.10 -8.40
N ALA A 62 12.17 0.21 -7.94
CA ALA A 62 12.50 1.52 -7.41
C ALA A 62 13.82 2.07 -7.95
N LEU A 63 13.86 3.39 -8.18
CA LEU A 63 15.09 4.17 -8.38
C LEU A 63 15.33 5.00 -7.12
N VAL A 64 16.50 4.85 -6.52
CA VAL A 64 16.87 5.54 -5.27
C VAL A 64 17.94 6.58 -5.52
N PHE A 65 17.69 7.81 -5.05
CA PHE A 65 18.59 8.97 -5.16
C PHE A 65 18.82 9.56 -3.76
N PRO A 66 19.76 9.03 -2.95
CA PRO A 66 19.87 9.37 -1.53
C PRO A 66 20.02 10.88 -1.25
N ASN A 67 20.73 11.59 -2.11
CA ASN A 67 21.06 13.02 -1.95
C ASN A 67 20.27 13.94 -2.89
N GLY A 68 19.31 13.41 -3.64
CA GLY A 68 18.51 14.19 -4.59
C GLY A 68 17.38 15.01 -3.94
N PRO A 69 16.76 15.93 -4.70
CA PRO A 69 15.54 16.63 -4.26
C PRO A 69 14.38 15.65 -4.06
N ILE A 70 14.38 14.54 -4.79
CA ILE A 70 13.52 13.37 -4.62
C ILE A 70 14.43 12.20 -4.25
N ASN A 71 14.10 11.47 -3.19
CA ASN A 71 14.94 10.36 -2.74
C ASN A 71 14.61 9.05 -3.47
N ARG A 72 13.38 8.90 -3.95
CA ARG A 72 12.93 7.64 -4.52
C ARG A 72 11.83 7.84 -5.56
N PHE A 73 11.94 7.12 -6.68
CA PHE A 73 10.90 6.91 -7.68
C PHE A 73 10.52 5.44 -7.67
N ASP A 74 9.24 5.17 -7.58
CA ASP A 74 8.69 3.83 -7.60
C ASP A 74 7.71 3.66 -8.76
N LEU A 75 7.76 2.50 -9.42
CA LEU A 75 6.66 1.98 -10.22
C LEU A 75 5.92 0.96 -9.36
N LEU A 76 4.64 1.15 -9.11
CA LEU A 76 3.81 0.22 -8.35
C LEU A 76 2.98 -0.61 -9.32
N LEU A 77 3.09 -1.93 -9.19
CA LEU A 77 2.24 -2.90 -9.86
C LEU A 77 1.48 -3.65 -8.76
N MET A 78 0.15 -3.50 -8.72
CA MET A 78 -0.66 -4.04 -7.63
C MET A 78 -1.83 -4.85 -8.17
N ASP A 79 -2.04 -6.02 -7.60
CA ASP A 79 -3.25 -6.83 -7.73
C ASP A 79 -3.96 -6.85 -6.37
N GLU A 80 -5.21 -6.44 -6.38
CA GLU A 80 -6.02 -6.26 -5.18
C GLU A 80 -7.33 -7.04 -5.32
N ARG A 81 -7.73 -7.70 -4.25
CA ARG A 81 -8.98 -8.45 -4.16
C ARG A 81 -9.76 -7.95 -2.98
N GLU A 82 -10.86 -7.32 -3.28
CA GLU A 82 -11.79 -6.78 -2.32
C GLU A 82 -12.99 -7.71 -2.16
N GLN A 83 -13.41 -7.88 -0.92
CA GLN A 83 -14.67 -8.54 -0.57
C GLN A 83 -15.45 -7.61 0.33
N GLU A 84 -16.56 -7.11 -0.16
CA GLU A 84 -17.46 -6.24 0.58
C GLU A 84 -18.69 -7.04 1.03
N THR A 85 -19.16 -6.77 2.24
CA THR A 85 -20.36 -7.39 2.82
C THR A 85 -21.31 -6.29 3.27
N THR A 86 -22.44 -6.14 2.59
CA THR A 86 -23.49 -5.17 2.89
C THR A 86 -24.81 -5.91 3.03
N ASP A 87 -25.50 -5.75 4.14
CA ASP A 87 -26.78 -6.43 4.46
C ASP A 87 -26.73 -7.96 4.29
N GLY A 88 -25.58 -8.57 4.57
CA GLY A 88 -25.36 -10.01 4.42
C GLY A 88 -25.11 -10.47 2.98
N VAL A 89 -25.09 -9.57 2.02
CA VAL A 89 -24.72 -9.84 0.63
C VAL A 89 -23.22 -9.63 0.45
N VAL A 90 -22.54 -10.62 -0.13
CA VAL A 90 -21.10 -10.58 -0.37
C VAL A 90 -20.81 -10.26 -1.84
N ALA A 91 -20.20 -9.13 -2.10
CA ALA A 91 -19.64 -8.76 -3.39
C ALA A 91 -18.12 -9.00 -3.41
N LYS A 92 -17.57 -9.39 -4.54
CA LYS A 92 -16.13 -9.58 -4.75
C LYS A 92 -15.67 -8.82 -5.97
N THR A 93 -14.61 -8.05 -5.82
CA THR A 93 -14.02 -7.24 -6.88
C THR A 93 -12.52 -7.53 -6.99
N ASN A 94 -12.02 -7.65 -8.21
CA ASN A 94 -10.58 -7.69 -8.48
C ASN A 94 -10.19 -6.35 -9.07
N ILE A 95 -9.11 -5.76 -8.56
CA ILE A 95 -8.63 -4.44 -8.97
C ILE A 95 -7.15 -4.58 -9.35
N THR A 96 -6.80 -4.17 -10.55
CA THR A 96 -5.39 -4.06 -10.96
C THR A 96 -5.01 -2.59 -11.01
N LYS A 97 -3.91 -2.23 -10.36
CA LYS A 97 -3.43 -0.85 -10.29
C LYS A 97 -1.99 -0.77 -10.81
N VAL A 98 -1.74 0.28 -11.59
CA VAL A 98 -0.39 0.68 -12.02
C VAL A 98 -0.21 2.13 -11.63
N ALA A 99 0.89 2.45 -10.95
CA ALA A 99 1.12 3.81 -10.49
C ALA A 99 2.60 4.19 -10.47
N LEU A 100 2.85 5.48 -10.65
CA LEU A 100 4.15 6.11 -10.42
C LEU A 100 4.10 6.87 -9.10
N ARG A 101 5.09 6.65 -8.25
CA ARG A 101 5.21 7.30 -6.95
C ARG A 101 6.57 7.96 -6.79
N VAL A 102 6.57 9.15 -6.25
CA VAL A 102 7.79 9.86 -5.82
C VAL A 102 7.77 10.05 -4.31
N ARG A 103 8.94 9.95 -3.68
CA ARG A 103 9.08 10.15 -2.23
C ARG A 103 10.29 11.01 -1.91
N LYS A 104 10.10 11.93 -0.96
CA LYS A 104 11.16 12.67 -0.28
C LYS A 104 11.13 12.32 1.20
N ASN A 105 12.25 11.85 1.73
CA ASN A 105 12.45 11.64 3.16
C ASN A 105 13.23 12.84 3.71
N ILE A 106 12.82 13.34 4.87
CA ILE A 106 13.43 14.45 5.58
C ILE A 106 13.72 13.97 7.01
N ARG A 107 14.98 14.02 7.42
CA ARG A 107 15.39 13.68 8.79
C ARG A 107 15.52 14.96 9.60
N PHE A 108 14.97 14.96 10.83
CA PHE A 108 15.07 16.11 11.76
C PHE A 108 16.22 15.99 12.75
N GLY A 109 16.80 14.81 12.88
CA GLY A 109 17.81 14.43 13.86
C GLY A 109 17.28 13.38 14.84
N GLY A 110 18.20 12.58 15.40
CA GLY A 110 17.84 11.40 16.19
C GLY A 110 16.99 10.43 15.37
N ASP A 111 15.98 9.88 16.00
CA ASP A 111 15.11 8.83 15.44
C ASP A 111 13.89 9.40 14.72
N TRP A 112 13.79 10.72 14.54
CA TRP A 112 12.65 11.39 13.95
C TRP A 112 12.88 11.82 12.51
N GLY A 113 11.87 11.63 11.71
CA GLY A 113 11.83 12.09 10.33
C GLY A 113 10.42 12.28 9.83
N MET A 114 10.31 12.72 8.61
CA MET A 114 9.05 12.73 7.87
C MET A 114 9.29 12.32 6.43
N TYR A 115 8.23 11.91 5.76
CA TYR A 115 8.26 11.81 4.31
C TYR A 115 7.08 12.53 3.68
N VAL A 116 7.33 12.99 2.47
CA VAL A 116 6.31 13.45 1.53
C VAL A 116 6.30 12.50 0.36
N ARG A 117 5.12 12.00 -0.02
CA ARG A 117 4.91 11.17 -1.20
C ARG A 117 3.87 11.80 -2.10
N ALA A 118 4.06 11.70 -3.40
CA ALA A 118 3.03 11.94 -4.39
C ALA A 118 2.94 10.73 -5.31
N LEU A 119 1.73 10.40 -5.73
CA LEU A 119 1.47 9.27 -6.62
C LEU A 119 0.44 9.69 -7.65
N VAL A 120 0.62 9.19 -8.88
CA VAL A 120 -0.40 9.16 -9.92
C VAL A 120 -0.53 7.74 -10.44
N GLY A 121 -1.75 7.28 -10.64
CA GLY A 121 -2.00 5.91 -11.02
C GLY A 121 -3.26 5.72 -11.81
N HIS A 122 -3.36 4.52 -12.37
CA HIS A 122 -4.52 4.01 -13.07
C HIS A 122 -5.01 2.74 -12.37
N ALA A 123 -6.31 2.64 -12.15
CA ALA A 123 -6.97 1.46 -11.62
C ALA A 123 -7.96 0.91 -12.63
N ASN A 124 -8.01 -0.40 -12.71
CA ASN A 124 -8.93 -1.14 -13.58
C ASN A 124 -9.69 -2.16 -12.73
N THR A 125 -11.01 -2.02 -12.67
CA THR A 125 -11.94 -2.94 -12.04
C THR A 125 -12.84 -3.59 -13.11
N PRO A 126 -13.61 -4.61 -12.80
CA PRO A 126 -14.56 -5.17 -13.74
C PRO A 126 -15.66 -4.19 -14.21
N SER A 127 -15.99 -3.21 -13.37
CA SER A 127 -17.06 -2.24 -13.60
C SER A 127 -16.60 -0.90 -14.16
N GLU A 128 -15.36 -0.48 -13.83
CA GLU A 128 -14.88 0.86 -14.19
C GLU A 128 -13.36 0.92 -14.34
N ARG A 129 -12.90 1.99 -14.98
CA ARG A 129 -11.49 2.38 -15.06
C ARG A 129 -11.38 3.83 -14.66
N TYR A 130 -10.41 4.14 -13.79
CA TYR A 130 -10.21 5.52 -13.35
C TYR A 130 -8.75 5.85 -13.10
N ASN A 131 -8.44 7.14 -13.25
CA ASN A 131 -7.15 7.69 -12.90
C ASN A 131 -7.24 8.36 -11.53
N TYR A 132 -6.25 8.13 -10.70
CA TYR A 132 -6.22 8.70 -9.36
C TYR A 132 -4.84 9.25 -9.02
N GLY A 133 -4.82 10.17 -8.09
CA GLY A 133 -3.58 10.66 -7.50
C GLY A 133 -3.73 10.87 -6.02
N TYR A 134 -2.62 10.80 -5.29
CA TYR A 134 -2.60 11.21 -3.90
C TYR A 134 -1.32 11.95 -3.52
N THR A 135 -1.43 12.80 -2.51
CA THR A 135 -0.30 13.34 -1.75
C THR A 135 -0.40 12.83 -0.32
N ASP A 136 0.74 12.47 0.23
CA ASP A 136 0.88 11.80 1.52
C ASP A 136 1.98 12.50 2.31
N LEU A 137 1.67 12.92 3.52
CA LEU A 137 2.61 13.50 4.48
C LEU A 137 2.56 12.65 5.74
N ALA A 138 3.71 12.16 6.20
CA ALA A 138 3.76 11.39 7.43
C ALA A 138 5.01 11.69 8.25
N LEU A 139 4.82 11.81 9.55
CA LEU A 139 5.85 11.79 10.55
C LEU A 139 6.24 10.34 10.83
N ARG A 140 7.54 10.08 11.00
CA ARG A 140 8.09 8.76 11.35
C ARG A 140 9.00 8.91 12.54
N TYR A 141 8.87 7.95 13.44
CA TYR A 141 9.84 7.63 14.48
C TYR A 141 10.45 6.28 14.15
N GLU A 142 11.77 6.13 14.18
CA GLU A 142 12.47 4.88 13.85
C GLU A 142 13.61 4.70 14.85
N HIS A 143 13.52 3.66 15.69
CA HIS A 143 14.54 3.31 16.66
C HIS A 143 14.78 1.80 16.64
N ASP A 144 16.00 1.40 16.29
CA ASP A 144 16.40 0.01 16.12
C ASP A 144 15.41 -0.77 15.20
N PHE A 145 14.72 -1.75 15.76
CA PHE A 145 13.76 -2.60 15.06
C PHE A 145 12.33 -2.08 15.12
N PHE A 146 12.07 -1.01 15.86
CA PHE A 146 10.74 -0.46 16.09
C PHE A 146 10.58 0.90 15.41
N GLY A 147 9.47 1.08 14.72
CA GLY A 147 9.07 2.35 14.18
C GLY A 147 7.62 2.70 14.54
N PHE A 148 7.27 3.95 14.31
CA PHE A 148 5.91 4.44 14.41
C PHE A 148 5.65 5.48 13.32
N ILE A 149 4.47 5.43 12.72
CA ILE A 149 4.07 6.35 11.66
C ILE A 149 2.75 7.03 12.02
N ALA A 150 2.66 8.34 11.74
CA ALA A 150 1.41 9.09 11.79
C ALA A 150 1.35 10.02 10.57
N GLY A 151 0.28 9.97 9.80
CA GLY A 151 0.25 10.73 8.55
C GLY A 151 -1.14 10.99 8.01
N VAL A 152 -1.18 11.89 7.03
CA VAL A 152 -2.38 12.27 6.29
C VAL A 152 -2.18 12.02 4.81
N ARG A 153 -3.24 11.58 4.14
CA ARG A 153 -3.29 11.40 2.70
C ARG A 153 -4.47 12.15 2.12
N VAL A 154 -4.23 12.85 1.05
CA VAL A 154 -5.24 13.51 0.23
C VAL A 154 -5.26 12.78 -1.10
N GLN A 155 -6.34 12.06 -1.39
CA GLN A 155 -6.54 11.32 -2.63
C GLN A 155 -7.61 11.98 -3.46
N ARG A 156 -7.42 12.02 -4.77
CA ARG A 156 -8.36 12.60 -5.74
C ARG A 156 -8.46 11.74 -6.98
N SER A 157 -9.66 11.67 -7.55
CA SER A 157 -9.86 11.24 -8.92
C SER A 157 -9.26 12.28 -9.86
N LEU A 158 -8.54 11.85 -10.89
CA LEU A 158 -7.94 12.75 -11.89
C LEU A 158 -8.80 12.86 -13.16
N ASP A 159 -9.80 12.03 -13.29
CA ASP A 159 -10.74 11.98 -14.41
C ASP A 159 -12.19 12.28 -14.02
N GLY A 160 -12.41 12.67 -12.75
CA GLY A 160 -13.71 13.02 -12.21
C GLY A 160 -14.62 11.83 -11.87
N THR A 161 -14.08 10.61 -11.84
CA THR A 161 -14.83 9.42 -11.42
C THR A 161 -15.28 9.57 -9.96
N PRO A 162 -16.59 9.48 -9.66
CA PRO A 162 -17.10 9.68 -8.31
C PRO A 162 -16.62 8.62 -7.31
N GLY A 163 -16.62 8.94 -6.00
CA GLY A 163 -16.33 8.00 -4.92
C GLY A 163 -14.84 7.75 -4.66
N HIS A 164 -13.93 8.42 -5.39
CA HIS A 164 -12.49 8.24 -5.22
C HIS A 164 -11.78 9.43 -4.55
N ASP A 165 -12.54 10.48 -4.21
CA ASP A 165 -12.01 11.68 -3.54
C ASP A 165 -12.08 11.52 -2.03
N ARG A 166 -10.94 11.17 -1.41
CA ARG A 166 -10.87 10.82 0.01
C ARG A 166 -9.74 11.55 0.71
N ASN A 167 -9.95 11.90 1.96
CA ASN A 167 -8.89 12.27 2.89
C ASN A 167 -8.73 11.15 3.91
N LYS A 168 -7.48 10.74 4.17
CA LYS A 168 -7.20 9.65 5.10
C LYS A 168 -6.22 10.12 6.17
N PHE A 169 -6.48 9.79 7.41
CA PHE A 169 -5.51 9.83 8.50
C PHE A 169 -5.09 8.39 8.80
N ARG A 170 -3.83 8.18 9.12
CA ARG A 170 -3.31 6.87 9.49
C ARG A 170 -2.28 6.99 10.59
N LEU A 171 -2.23 5.99 11.43
CA LEU A 171 -1.20 5.85 12.45
C LEU A 171 -0.97 4.37 12.76
N GLY A 172 0.24 4.04 13.19
CA GLY A 172 0.54 2.69 13.64
C GLY A 172 2.02 2.40 13.80
N PRO A 173 2.35 1.30 14.48
CA PRO A 173 3.71 0.81 14.62
C PRO A 173 4.21 0.09 13.38
N SER A 174 5.53 0.09 13.20
CA SER A 174 6.25 -0.75 12.25
C SER A 174 7.37 -1.51 12.96
N PHE A 175 7.76 -2.65 12.41
CA PHE A 175 8.80 -3.52 12.93
C PHE A 175 9.70 -3.98 11.79
N ASP A 176 10.99 -3.66 11.88
CA ASP A 176 12.00 -4.22 10.98
C ASP A 176 12.49 -5.55 11.56
N ILE A 177 12.40 -6.62 10.78
CA ILE A 177 12.81 -7.97 11.15
C ILE A 177 14.02 -8.34 10.29
N GLY A 178 15.22 -8.06 10.82
CA GLY A 178 16.45 -8.13 10.05
C GLY A 178 16.54 -7.02 8.99
N GLU A 179 17.33 -7.26 7.93
CA GLU A 179 17.64 -6.22 6.94
C GLU A 179 16.59 -6.09 5.82
N HIS A 180 15.77 -7.13 5.65
CA HIS A 180 14.94 -7.27 4.46
C HIS A 180 13.43 -7.26 4.72
N HIS A 181 12.99 -7.42 5.95
CA HIS A 181 11.59 -7.62 6.28
C HIS A 181 11.06 -6.45 7.10
N GLU A 182 9.91 -5.91 6.72
CA GLU A 182 9.17 -4.91 7.48
C GLU A 182 7.73 -5.38 7.67
N LEU A 183 7.22 -5.24 8.89
CA LEU A 183 5.83 -5.49 9.24
C LEU A 183 5.25 -4.20 9.78
N GLU A 184 4.17 -3.71 9.19
CA GLU A 184 3.49 -2.48 9.58
C GLU A 184 2.03 -2.75 9.94
N PHE A 185 1.59 -2.25 11.09
CA PHE A 185 0.19 -2.20 11.49
C PHE A 185 -0.29 -0.77 11.40
N ARG A 186 -1.39 -0.53 10.71
CA ARG A 186 -1.97 0.80 10.57
C ARG A 186 -3.44 0.79 10.93
N TRP A 187 -3.84 1.75 11.73
CA TRP A 187 -5.21 2.18 11.78
C TRP A 187 -5.39 3.36 10.83
N VAL A 188 -6.46 3.33 10.06
CA VAL A 188 -6.77 4.35 9.04
C VAL A 188 -8.19 4.83 9.25
N ARG A 189 -8.40 6.13 9.15
CA ARG A 189 -9.73 6.74 9.06
C ARG A 189 -9.84 7.52 7.77
N ALA A 190 -10.92 7.28 7.05
CA ALA A 190 -11.22 7.92 5.77
C ALA A 190 -12.46 8.82 5.88
N TRP A 191 -12.38 9.96 5.19
CA TRP A 191 -13.48 10.90 5.02
C TRP A 191 -13.63 11.26 3.55
N ASP A 192 -14.87 11.42 3.11
CA ASP A 192 -15.17 12.04 1.83
C ASP A 192 -14.56 13.45 1.77
N ALA A 193 -13.95 13.79 0.65
CA ALA A 193 -13.19 15.03 0.50
C ALA A 193 -14.07 16.27 0.38
N HIS A 194 -15.32 16.13 -0.04
CA HIS A 194 -16.25 17.23 -0.31
C HIS A 194 -17.23 17.45 0.83
N THR A 195 -17.81 16.37 1.33
CA THR A 195 -18.83 16.43 2.41
C THR A 195 -18.22 16.38 3.79
N HIS A 196 -16.95 15.93 3.92
CA HIS A 196 -16.28 15.62 5.19
C HIS A 196 -16.99 14.55 6.03
N ALA A 197 -17.93 13.84 5.44
CA ALA A 197 -18.56 12.69 6.08
C ALA A 197 -17.53 11.58 6.29
N ARG A 198 -17.61 10.90 7.43
CA ARG A 198 -16.79 9.70 7.67
C ARG A 198 -17.25 8.59 6.72
N GLU A 199 -16.32 8.08 5.92
CA GLU A 199 -16.59 6.96 5.04
C GLU A 199 -16.29 5.62 5.72
N ALA A 200 -15.10 5.49 6.30
CA ALA A 200 -14.67 4.23 6.87
C ALA A 200 -13.58 4.38 7.95
N ASP A 201 -13.46 3.36 8.79
CA ASP A 201 -12.26 3.05 9.56
C ASP A 201 -11.71 1.71 9.07
N ALA A 202 -10.39 1.63 8.91
CA ALA A 202 -9.72 0.40 8.49
C ALA A 202 -8.58 0.04 9.44
N THR A 203 -8.32 -1.26 9.54
CA THR A 203 -7.11 -1.82 10.12
C THR A 203 -6.32 -2.51 9.03
N ILE A 204 -5.07 -2.14 8.89
CA ILE A 204 -4.18 -2.64 7.82
C ILE A 204 -3.01 -3.36 8.47
N LEU A 205 -2.72 -4.54 7.97
CA LEU A 205 -1.49 -5.28 8.19
C LEU A 205 -0.73 -5.34 6.88
N GLU A 206 0.43 -4.72 6.80
CA GLU A 206 1.31 -4.76 5.63
C GLU A 206 2.61 -5.49 5.98
N TYR A 207 3.00 -6.40 5.14
CA TYR A 207 4.32 -7.02 5.14
C TYR A 207 5.07 -6.59 3.88
N THR A 208 6.29 -6.09 4.06
CA THR A 208 7.17 -5.69 2.95
C THR A 208 8.47 -6.48 3.00
N TYR A 209 8.86 -7.04 1.87
CA TYR A 209 10.19 -7.58 1.64
C TYR A 209 11.01 -6.62 0.78
N LYS A 210 12.19 -6.25 1.28
CA LYS A 210 13.17 -5.36 0.62
C LYS A 210 14.30 -6.22 0.08
N PHE A 211 14.51 -6.27 -1.24
CA PHE A 211 15.54 -7.09 -1.89
C PHE A 211 16.94 -6.49 -1.76
#